data_ec0cb1d660f3ee7f1da98f55252a2daf
#
_entry.id   ec0cb1d660f3ee7f1da98f55252a2daf
#
_cell.length_a   1.000
_cell.length_b   1.000
_cell.length_c   1.000
_cell.angle_alpha   90.00
_cell.angle_beta   90.00
_cell.angle_gamma   90.00
#
_symmetry.space_group_name_H-M   'P 1'
#
loop_
_entity.id
_entity.type
_entity.pdbx_description
1 polymer ?
#
loop_
_entity_poly.entity_id
_entity_poly.type
_entity_poly.pdbx_seq_one_letter_code
_entity_poly.pdbx_strand_id
1 'polypeptide(L)'
;MQERNVFEWPVRIYYEDTDAAGVVYYANYLRFMERARTEWLSRFGIELAELEKRERTVFVVTRVEIDYLLGARLGDRLSVTVEPVKTSGASFTVAQRVHRTVNQPASTELLVDAQVTLACLNADRWRPVRIPATLRTHFSSVSSAFDFTKG
;
A
#
# COMPACT_ATOMS: atom_id res chain seq x y z
N MET A 1 -18.74 -16.38 -8.18
CA MET A 1 -17.45 -16.10 -7.93
C MET A 1 -17.20 -14.92 -7.04
N GLN A 2 -16.34 -15.06 -6.14
CA GLN A 2 -16.08 -14.06 -5.21
C GLN A 2 -15.03 -13.16 -5.70
N GLU A 3 -15.26 -11.89 -5.74
CA GLU A 3 -14.26 -11.00 -6.14
C GLU A 3 -13.47 -10.55 -4.97
N ARG A 4 -12.18 -10.43 -5.09
CA ARG A 4 -11.39 -9.91 -4.04
C ARG A 4 -11.70 -8.47 -3.88
N ASN A 5 -11.89 -8.06 -2.67
CA ASN A 5 -12.13 -6.70 -2.37
C ASN A 5 -10.80 -5.99 -2.20
N VAL A 6 -10.21 -5.56 -3.28
CA VAL A 6 -8.93 -4.91 -3.25
C VAL A 6 -9.12 -3.41 -3.12
N PHE A 7 -8.48 -2.80 -2.16
CA PHE A 7 -8.54 -1.36 -2.01
C PHE A 7 -7.76 -0.69 -3.13
N GLU A 8 -8.33 0.34 -3.74
CA GLU A 8 -7.69 1.10 -4.81
C GLU A 8 -7.75 2.58 -4.51
N TRP A 9 -6.64 3.25 -4.74
CA TRP A 9 -6.56 4.69 -4.54
C TRP A 9 -6.15 5.35 -5.85
N PRO A 10 -6.92 6.32 -6.36
CA PRO A 10 -6.63 6.94 -7.65
C PRO A 10 -5.51 7.99 -7.52
N VAL A 11 -4.66 8.05 -8.51
CA VAL A 11 -3.60 9.04 -8.58
C VAL A 11 -3.53 9.57 -9.99
N ARG A 12 -3.42 10.88 -10.13
CA ARG A 12 -3.21 11.51 -11.43
C ARG A 12 -1.78 12.00 -11.47
N ILE A 13 -1.09 11.83 -12.59
CA ILE A 13 0.29 12.26 -12.72
C ILE A 13 0.34 13.73 -13.11
N TYR A 14 0.98 14.53 -12.27
CA TYR A 14 1.15 15.96 -12.46
C TYR A 14 2.56 16.22 -12.97
N TYR A 15 2.79 17.41 -13.43
CA TYR A 15 4.08 17.83 -13.96
C TYR A 15 5.20 17.60 -12.95
N GLU A 16 4.94 17.94 -11.71
CA GLU A 16 5.92 17.79 -10.64
C GLU A 16 6.31 16.35 -10.37
N ASP A 17 5.54 15.38 -10.83
CA ASP A 17 5.82 13.96 -10.59
C ASP A 17 6.81 13.40 -11.62
N THR A 18 7.08 14.11 -12.70
CA THR A 18 7.89 13.59 -13.80
C THR A 18 9.32 14.09 -13.73
N ASP A 19 10.21 13.38 -14.38
CA ASP A 19 11.61 13.75 -14.46
C ASP A 19 11.95 14.26 -15.87
N ALA A 20 13.21 14.52 -16.11
CA ALA A 20 13.66 15.06 -17.37
C ALA A 20 13.37 14.14 -18.56
N ALA A 21 13.19 12.87 -18.32
CA ALA A 21 12.86 11.92 -19.38
C ALA A 21 11.37 11.90 -19.71
N GLY A 22 10.55 12.62 -18.98
CA GLY A 22 9.11 12.70 -19.23
C GLY A 22 8.32 11.57 -18.62
N VAL A 23 8.91 10.80 -17.73
CA VAL A 23 8.22 9.72 -17.01
C VAL A 23 8.23 10.02 -15.54
N VAL A 24 7.39 9.38 -14.79
CA VAL A 24 7.33 9.54 -13.34
C VAL A 24 8.69 9.15 -12.75
N TYR A 25 9.26 10.04 -11.95
CA TYR A 25 10.50 9.76 -11.25
C TYR A 25 10.25 8.58 -10.34
N TYR A 26 11.09 7.55 -10.45
CA TYR A 26 10.79 6.24 -9.85
C TYR A 26 10.52 6.29 -8.34
N ALA A 27 11.16 7.19 -7.62
CA ALA A 27 10.95 7.31 -6.19
C ALA A 27 9.54 7.81 -5.85
N ASN A 28 8.87 8.47 -6.77
CA ASN A 28 7.52 8.98 -6.53
C ASN A 28 6.49 7.89 -6.39
N TYR A 29 6.74 6.71 -6.93
CA TYR A 29 5.84 5.58 -6.73
C TYR A 29 5.74 5.23 -5.24
N LEU A 30 6.81 5.42 -4.49
CA LEU A 30 6.78 5.18 -3.05
C LEU A 30 5.84 6.16 -2.35
N ARG A 31 5.75 7.38 -2.82
CA ARG A 31 4.82 8.37 -2.29
C ARG A 31 3.39 7.98 -2.59
N PHE A 32 3.14 7.53 -3.82
CA PHE A 32 1.79 7.10 -4.22
C PHE A 32 1.35 5.92 -3.38
N MET A 33 2.27 5.00 -3.12
CA MET A 33 1.97 3.82 -2.32
C MET A 33 1.73 4.18 -0.86
N GLU A 34 2.45 5.14 -0.34
CA GLU A 34 2.26 5.60 1.03
C GLU A 34 0.89 6.24 1.21
N ARG A 35 0.48 7.06 0.26
CA ARG A 35 -0.84 7.68 0.30
C ARG A 35 -1.94 6.62 0.25
N ALA A 36 -1.77 5.64 -0.61
CA ALA A 36 -2.75 4.55 -0.71
C ALA A 36 -2.86 3.79 0.61
N ARG A 37 -1.73 3.51 1.27
CA ARG A 37 -1.74 2.82 2.57
C ARG A 37 -2.43 3.66 3.63
N THR A 38 -2.21 4.97 3.64
CA THR A 38 -2.83 5.86 4.62
C THR A 38 -4.34 5.83 4.47
N GLU A 39 -4.82 5.89 3.23
CA GLU A 39 -6.26 5.86 2.98
C GLU A 39 -6.86 4.49 3.28
N TRP A 40 -6.11 3.44 3.01
CA TRP A 40 -6.53 2.07 3.32
C TRP A 40 -6.71 1.89 4.83
N LEU A 41 -5.76 2.37 5.62
CA LEU A 41 -5.84 2.27 7.08
C LEU A 41 -7.01 3.10 7.62
N SER A 42 -7.24 4.24 7.02
CA SER A 42 -8.35 5.10 7.43
C SER A 42 -9.69 4.39 7.32
N ARG A 43 -9.84 3.48 6.37
CA ARG A 43 -11.08 2.71 6.21
C ARG A 43 -11.37 1.79 7.39
N PHE A 44 -10.37 1.46 8.16
CA PHE A 44 -10.55 0.63 9.36
C PHE A 44 -10.61 1.49 10.62
N GLY A 45 -10.74 2.80 10.47
CA GLY A 45 -10.76 3.70 11.61
C GLY A 45 -9.39 4.00 12.17
N ILE A 46 -8.31 3.66 11.42
CA ILE A 46 -6.96 3.91 11.87
C ILE A 46 -6.46 5.20 11.24
N GLU A 47 -6.50 6.28 12.01
CA GLU A 47 -6.00 7.57 11.58
C GLU A 47 -4.62 7.75 12.19
N LEU A 48 -3.60 7.84 11.33
CA LEU A 48 -2.21 7.79 11.79
C LEU A 48 -1.85 8.87 12.80
N ALA A 49 -2.32 10.09 12.58
CA ALA A 49 -2.03 11.18 13.50
C ALA A 49 -2.67 10.94 14.86
N GLU A 50 -3.88 10.41 14.88
CA GLU A 50 -4.57 10.13 16.13
C GLU A 50 -3.94 8.94 16.87
N LEU A 51 -3.53 7.94 16.12
CA LEU A 51 -2.88 6.78 16.70
C LEU A 51 -1.58 7.19 17.39
N GLU A 52 -0.81 8.04 16.77
CA GLU A 52 0.41 8.52 17.39
C GLU A 52 0.10 9.38 18.61
N LYS A 53 -0.87 10.26 18.52
CA LYS A 53 -1.21 11.18 19.61
C LYS A 53 -1.77 10.45 20.83
N ARG A 54 -2.66 9.50 20.60
CA ARG A 54 -3.35 8.81 21.70
C ARG A 54 -2.62 7.60 22.22
N GLU A 55 -2.01 6.85 21.35
CA GLU A 55 -1.41 5.57 21.74
C GLU A 55 0.10 5.55 21.55
N ARG A 56 0.65 6.64 21.13
CA ARG A 56 2.09 6.73 20.87
C ARG A 56 2.57 5.58 19.96
N THR A 57 1.74 5.21 19.00
CA THR A 57 2.03 4.14 18.07
C THR A 57 2.25 4.72 16.68
N VAL A 58 3.31 4.27 16.01
CA VAL A 58 3.61 4.68 14.65
C VAL A 58 3.93 3.45 13.80
N PHE A 59 3.75 3.57 12.50
CA PHE A 59 4.13 2.53 11.57
C PHE A 59 5.32 3.02 10.77
N VAL A 60 6.35 2.20 10.67
CA VAL A 60 7.53 2.56 9.88
C VAL A 60 7.81 1.48 8.83
N VAL A 61 8.20 1.87 7.65
CA VAL A 61 8.53 0.93 6.59
C VAL A 61 9.89 0.33 6.89
N THR A 62 9.97 -0.99 6.91
CA THR A 62 11.21 -1.70 7.16
C THR A 62 11.75 -2.38 5.92
N ARG A 63 10.90 -2.63 4.93
CA ARG A 63 11.34 -3.30 3.71
C ARG A 63 10.42 -2.97 2.55
N VAL A 64 11.00 -2.74 1.38
CA VAL A 64 10.25 -2.57 0.14
C VAL A 64 10.88 -3.46 -0.90
N GLU A 65 10.07 -4.30 -1.55
CA GLU A 65 10.48 -5.04 -2.71
C GLU A 65 9.65 -4.51 -3.86
N ILE A 66 10.24 -4.02 -4.91
CA ILE A 66 9.51 -3.33 -5.94
C ILE A 66 10.10 -3.61 -7.32
N ASP A 67 9.23 -3.91 -8.27
CA ASP A 67 9.60 -4.07 -9.67
C ASP A 67 8.94 -2.97 -10.48
N TYR A 68 9.73 -2.24 -11.23
CA TYR A 68 9.24 -1.18 -12.10
C TYR A 68 9.14 -1.76 -13.51
N LEU A 69 7.92 -1.99 -13.97
CA LEU A 69 7.69 -2.70 -15.23
C LEU A 69 7.49 -1.74 -16.39
N LEU A 70 6.72 -0.69 -16.20
CA LEU A 70 6.44 0.31 -17.22
C LEU A 70 6.40 1.68 -16.56
N GLY A 71 6.68 2.72 -17.30
CA GLY A 71 6.69 4.08 -16.76
C GLY A 71 5.40 4.83 -17.02
N ALA A 72 4.92 5.54 -16.01
CA ALA A 72 3.79 6.43 -16.17
C ALA A 72 4.27 7.78 -16.70
N ARG A 73 3.37 8.51 -17.33
CA ARG A 73 3.67 9.80 -17.96
C ARG A 73 2.71 10.87 -17.49
N LEU A 74 3.05 12.10 -17.77
CA LEU A 74 2.24 13.26 -17.44
C LEU A 74 0.79 13.05 -17.90
N GLY A 75 -0.14 13.30 -17.03
CA GLY A 75 -1.56 13.19 -17.32
C GLY A 75 -2.16 11.82 -17.17
N ASP A 76 -1.33 10.80 -17.00
CA ASP A 76 -1.84 9.44 -16.80
C ASP A 76 -2.66 9.37 -15.52
N ARG A 77 -3.63 8.49 -15.55
CA ARG A 77 -4.44 8.20 -14.35
C ARG A 77 -4.10 6.81 -13.88
N LEU A 78 -3.72 6.72 -12.64
CA LEU A 78 -3.25 5.47 -12.04
C LEU A 78 -4.19 5.01 -10.95
N SER A 79 -4.17 3.72 -10.70
CA SER A 79 -4.82 3.13 -9.55
C SER A 79 -3.76 2.42 -8.74
N VAL A 80 -3.65 2.75 -7.46
CA VAL A 80 -2.67 2.14 -6.56
C VAL A 80 -3.43 1.25 -5.60
N THR A 81 -3.10 -0.04 -5.59
CA THR A 81 -3.83 -1.00 -4.78
C THR A 81 -3.15 -1.24 -3.45
N VAL A 82 -3.90 -1.73 -2.48
CA VAL A 82 -3.35 -2.22 -1.21
C VAL A 82 -4.07 -3.52 -0.89
N GLU A 83 -3.30 -4.59 -0.72
CA GLU A 83 -3.84 -5.88 -0.30
C GLU A 83 -3.03 -6.42 0.86
N PRO A 84 -3.66 -6.90 1.93
CA PRO A 84 -2.90 -7.48 3.04
C PRO A 84 -2.28 -8.81 2.62
N VAL A 85 -1.07 -9.06 3.04
CA VAL A 85 -0.36 -10.31 2.74
C VAL A 85 -0.18 -11.14 3.99
N LYS A 86 0.45 -10.59 5.01
CA LYS A 86 0.72 -11.34 6.25
C LYS A 86 1.02 -10.42 7.41
N THR A 87 0.85 -10.92 8.60
CA THR A 87 1.26 -10.23 9.83
C THR A 87 2.20 -11.11 10.62
N SER A 88 2.97 -10.50 11.47
CA SER A 88 3.85 -11.23 12.36
C SER A 88 4.07 -10.36 13.61
N GLY A 89 3.23 -10.52 14.60
CA GLY A 89 3.35 -9.80 15.87
C GLY A 89 3.25 -8.29 15.70
N ALA A 90 4.37 -7.64 15.58
CA ALA A 90 4.45 -6.20 15.48
C ALA A 90 4.65 -5.70 14.05
N SER A 91 4.54 -6.57 13.07
CA SER A 91 4.75 -6.15 11.68
C SER A 91 3.69 -6.67 10.75
N PHE A 92 3.54 -6.06 9.61
CA PHE A 92 2.62 -6.53 8.57
C PHE A 92 3.17 -6.19 7.19
N THR A 93 2.77 -6.99 6.20
CA THR A 93 3.19 -6.80 4.82
C THR A 93 1.96 -6.62 3.95
N VAL A 94 2.01 -5.67 3.04
CA VAL A 94 0.95 -5.44 2.06
C VAL A 94 1.53 -5.56 0.67
N ALA A 95 0.73 -6.06 -0.27
CA ALA A 95 1.08 -6.02 -1.68
C ALA A 95 0.45 -4.77 -2.27
N GLN A 96 1.21 -4.05 -3.06
CA GLN A 96 0.72 -2.84 -3.70
C GLN A 96 1.10 -2.85 -5.16
N ARG A 97 0.15 -2.60 -6.01
CA ARG A 97 0.38 -2.54 -7.45
C ARG A 97 -0.07 -1.20 -7.98
N VAL A 98 0.61 -0.72 -8.99
CA VAL A 98 0.24 0.51 -9.65
C VAL A 98 -0.18 0.16 -11.07
N HIS A 99 -1.42 0.49 -11.40
CA HIS A 99 -1.98 0.24 -12.73
C HIS A 99 -2.28 1.56 -13.41
N ARG A 100 -2.06 1.60 -14.70
CA ARG A 100 -2.50 2.75 -15.52
C ARG A 100 -3.86 2.39 -16.13
N THR A 101 -4.82 3.26 -16.01
CA THR A 101 -6.11 3.06 -16.62
C THR A 101 -6.05 3.45 -18.09
N VAL A 102 -6.48 2.55 -18.95
CA VAL A 102 -6.56 2.81 -20.37
C VAL A 102 -8.02 2.88 -20.77
N ASN A 103 -8.43 3.96 -21.37
CA ASN A 103 -9.85 4.19 -21.61
C ASN A 103 -10.42 3.44 -22.79
N GLN A 104 -9.68 3.15 -23.79
CA GLN A 104 -10.22 2.60 -25.03
C GLN A 104 -9.36 1.46 -25.56
N PRO A 105 -9.75 0.23 -25.39
CA PRO A 105 -10.90 -0.21 -24.58
C PRO A 105 -10.56 -0.12 -23.10
N ALA A 106 -11.55 -0.11 -22.27
CA ALA A 106 -11.33 0.00 -20.84
C ALA A 106 -10.48 -1.16 -20.38
N SER A 107 -9.32 -0.86 -19.87
CA SER A 107 -8.39 -1.88 -19.39
C SER A 107 -7.37 -1.23 -18.48
N THR A 108 -6.46 -2.03 -17.95
CA THR A 108 -5.40 -1.50 -17.12
C THR A 108 -4.08 -2.12 -17.55
N GLU A 109 -3.01 -1.39 -17.33
CA GLU A 109 -1.67 -1.89 -17.53
C GLU A 109 -0.95 -1.89 -16.21
N LEU A 110 -0.27 -2.96 -15.87
CA LEU A 110 0.49 -3.03 -14.62
C LEU A 110 1.82 -2.31 -14.81
N LEU A 111 2.06 -1.28 -14.03
CA LEU A 111 3.27 -0.48 -14.11
C LEU A 111 4.27 -0.86 -13.03
N VAL A 112 3.79 -1.15 -11.83
CA VAL A 112 4.67 -1.41 -10.68
C VAL A 112 4.06 -2.52 -9.84
N ASP A 113 4.89 -3.42 -9.37
CA ASP A 113 4.48 -4.51 -8.50
C ASP A 113 5.36 -4.49 -7.26
N ALA A 114 4.78 -4.37 -6.09
CA ALA A 114 5.57 -4.18 -4.87
C ALA A 114 5.00 -4.91 -3.67
N GLN A 115 5.87 -5.16 -2.72
CA GLN A 115 5.48 -5.59 -1.37
C GLN A 115 6.16 -4.66 -0.38
N VAL A 116 5.41 -4.19 0.59
CA VAL A 116 5.91 -3.25 1.59
C VAL A 116 5.66 -3.84 2.97
N THR A 117 6.70 -3.91 3.78
CA THR A 117 6.61 -4.41 5.15
C THR A 117 6.77 -3.24 6.11
N LEU A 118 5.88 -3.16 7.08
CA LEU A 118 5.89 -2.09 8.07
C LEU A 118 5.97 -2.69 9.47
N ALA A 119 6.66 -2.00 10.35
CA ALA A 119 6.71 -2.36 11.76
C ALA A 119 5.87 -1.35 12.54
N CYS A 120 5.23 -1.85 13.59
CA CYS A 120 4.45 -1.04 14.49
C CYS A 120 5.30 -0.78 15.72
N LEU A 121 5.55 0.49 16.03
CA LEU A 121 6.48 0.86 17.09
C LEU A 121 5.83 1.85 18.05
N ASN A 122 6.33 1.82 19.30
CA ASN A 122 6.03 2.88 20.24
C ASN A 122 6.91 4.08 19.88
N ALA A 123 6.31 5.25 19.70
CA ALA A 123 7.03 6.43 19.23
C ALA A 123 8.03 6.96 20.25
N ASP A 124 7.81 6.72 21.53
CA ASP A 124 8.69 7.25 22.57
C ASP A 124 9.88 6.33 22.83
N ARG A 125 9.65 5.03 22.90
CA ARG A 125 10.68 4.05 23.21
C ARG A 125 11.30 3.43 21.98
N TRP A 126 10.68 3.61 20.85
CA TRP A 126 11.11 3.07 19.56
C TRP A 126 11.28 1.55 19.62
N ARG A 127 10.27 0.91 20.22
CA ARG A 127 10.25 -0.54 20.38
C ARG A 127 9.01 -1.12 19.74
N PRO A 128 9.07 -2.34 19.25
CA PRO A 128 7.93 -2.98 18.62
C PRO A 128 6.73 -3.07 19.55
N VAL A 129 5.54 -2.80 19.03
CA VAL A 129 4.29 -3.03 19.73
C VAL A 129 3.36 -3.80 18.84
N ARG A 130 2.38 -4.43 19.42
CA ARG A 130 1.44 -5.24 18.66
C ARG A 130 0.62 -4.36 17.72
N ILE A 131 0.35 -4.85 16.52
CA ILE A 131 -0.44 -4.06 15.57
C ILE A 131 -1.87 -3.93 16.11
N PRO A 132 -2.60 -2.88 15.74
CA PRO A 132 -3.96 -2.66 16.24
C PRO A 132 -4.89 -3.83 15.93
N ALA A 133 -5.79 -4.13 16.85
CA ALA A 133 -6.68 -5.27 16.73
C ALA A 133 -7.54 -5.24 15.48
N THR A 134 -8.03 -4.08 15.07
CA THR A 134 -8.84 -3.96 13.86
C THR A 134 -8.04 -4.38 12.64
N LEU A 135 -6.77 -4.02 12.60
CA LEU A 135 -5.91 -4.39 11.49
C LEU A 135 -5.60 -5.87 11.52
N ARG A 136 -5.31 -6.41 12.68
CA ARG A 136 -5.04 -7.85 12.84
C ARG A 136 -6.21 -8.68 12.37
N THR A 137 -7.41 -8.29 12.70
CA THR A 137 -8.62 -8.99 12.31
C THR A 137 -8.75 -9.02 10.78
N HIS A 138 -8.44 -7.92 10.15
CA HIS A 138 -8.51 -7.85 8.69
C HIS A 138 -7.52 -8.81 8.05
N PHE A 139 -6.30 -8.88 8.55
CA PHE A 139 -5.29 -9.82 8.03
C PHE A 139 -5.71 -11.26 8.29
N SER A 140 -6.31 -11.55 9.38
CA SER A 140 -6.74 -12.91 9.71
C SER A 140 -7.73 -13.42 8.69
N SER A 141 -8.69 -12.61 8.28
CA SER A 141 -9.67 -12.99 7.30
C SER A 141 -9.00 -13.31 5.97
N VAL A 142 -8.00 -12.53 5.58
CA VAL A 142 -7.30 -12.75 4.34
C VAL A 142 -6.39 -13.96 4.43
N SER A 143 -5.72 -14.15 5.52
CA SER A 143 -4.84 -15.29 5.73
C SER A 143 -5.59 -16.57 5.61
N SER A 144 -6.78 -16.63 6.13
CA SER A 144 -7.62 -17.80 6.00
C SER A 144 -7.86 -18.12 4.55
N ALA A 145 -8.02 -17.15 3.71
CA ALA A 145 -8.26 -17.37 2.30
C ALA A 145 -7.01 -17.85 1.57
N PHE A 146 -5.84 -17.58 2.07
CA PHE A 146 -4.63 -17.99 1.41
C PHE A 146 -4.03 -19.27 1.90
N ASP A 147 -4.42 -19.75 3.05
CA ASP A 147 -3.81 -20.91 3.63
C ASP A 147 -3.78 -22.10 2.74
N PHE A 148 -4.83 -22.41 2.09
CA PHE A 148 -4.87 -23.59 1.32
C PHE A 148 -4.15 -23.47 0.01
N THR A 149 -3.77 -22.33 -0.39
CA THR A 149 -3.11 -22.16 -1.65
C THR A 149 -1.67 -22.52 -1.55
N LYS A 150 -1.15 -22.75 -0.39
CA LYS A 150 0.17 -23.16 -0.27
C LYS A 150 0.32 -24.47 -0.74
N GLY A 151 -0.42 -25.09 -1.06
CA GLY A 151 -0.27 -26.37 -1.67
C GLY A 151 1.02 -26.99 -1.55
#